data_cc95feeefff1387d5621ca995e60d831
#
_entry.id   cc95feeefff1387d5621ca995e60d831
#
_cell.length_a   1.000
_cell.length_b   1.000
_cell.length_c   1.000
_cell.angle_alpha   90.00
_cell.angle_beta   90.00
_cell.angle_gamma   90.00
#
_symmetry.space_group_name_H-M   'P 1'
#
loop_
_entity.id
_entity.type
_entity.pdbx_description
1 polymer ?
#
loop_
_entity_poly.entity_id
_entity_poly.type
_entity_poly.pdbx_seq_one_letter_code
_entity_poly.pdbx_strand_id
1 'polypeptide(L)'
;MPMNALIRACSIALLLTCGAQALAAEFVIVGPRQMGMGGAGVAITTDALATYWNPAGLAMTQTVDVRIVGGAQVIDRVGIHDTIHDLETFNTTDGSPANIAKAQDIANRLNQPGANTSFNGAAGLYIKGHFGEHAFGFNISDVPTGGAFLSTPVSVRCSPNPDCSGSPTSVSVSGAMAVRMLEARQAAFSYAYAFADKTFSLGVTAKVIQGAAYNGTQNLQGGQDIKLSDSLGKATISTTYGIDVGAIYRPSSWLRFGVVAKDLNQPEFSAPDGTKIKLGPQVRGGMAINPYSSLTLSADVDVTSNKTLVPGVKSQLLSLGAEQTILTEFLSFRVGAFKNMQDASTPFTPTAGLGLRIFALRFDVGGGYDFREKGALASGSLSLTF
;
A
#
# COMPACT_ATOMS: atom_id res chain seq x y z
N MET A 1 39.33 6.74 2.78
CA MET A 1 38.71 6.24 1.51
C MET A 1 38.38 7.44 0.65
N PRO A 2 38.79 7.50 -0.62
CA PRO A 2 38.62 8.70 -1.43
C PRO A 2 37.13 8.91 -1.78
N MET A 3 36.69 10.14 -1.60
CA MET A 3 35.35 10.68 -1.88
C MET A 3 34.78 10.29 -3.27
N ASN A 4 35.63 9.95 -4.22
CA ASN A 4 35.26 9.52 -5.57
C ASN A 4 34.55 8.13 -5.66
N ALA A 5 34.68 7.29 -4.63
CA ALA A 5 34.01 5.98 -4.62
C ALA A 5 32.54 6.11 -4.17
N LEU A 6 32.24 7.04 -3.28
CA LEU A 6 30.87 7.33 -2.84
C LEU A 6 30.02 7.98 -3.96
N ILE A 7 30.64 8.88 -4.73
CA ILE A 7 29.99 9.56 -5.87
C ILE A 7 29.67 8.57 -6.99
N ARG A 8 30.56 7.60 -7.25
CA ARG A 8 30.29 6.55 -8.26
C ARG A 8 29.21 5.57 -7.83
N ALA A 9 29.09 5.26 -6.54
CA ALA A 9 28.00 4.40 -6.03
C ALA A 9 26.63 5.11 -6.12
N CYS A 10 26.57 6.43 -5.86
CA CYS A 10 25.34 7.21 -6.05
C CYS A 10 24.95 7.38 -7.54
N SER A 11 25.92 7.44 -8.45
CA SER A 11 25.65 7.58 -9.89
C SER A 11 25.10 6.30 -10.52
N ILE A 12 25.43 5.13 -9.99
CA ILE A 12 24.90 3.83 -10.48
C ILE A 12 23.43 3.64 -10.03
N ALA A 13 23.03 4.17 -8.89
CA ALA A 13 21.64 4.12 -8.43
C ALA A 13 20.68 5.00 -9.27
N LEU A 14 21.21 5.99 -10.00
CA LEU A 14 20.38 6.93 -10.79
C LEU A 14 20.11 6.48 -12.23
N LEU A 15 20.74 5.41 -12.71
CA LEU A 15 20.63 4.94 -14.13
C LEU A 15 19.60 3.84 -14.38
N LEU A 16 18.82 3.43 -13.36
CA LEU A 16 17.82 2.35 -13.48
C LEU A 16 16.40 2.83 -13.86
N THR A 17 16.21 4.07 -14.30
CA THR A 17 14.87 4.60 -14.60
C THR A 17 14.64 4.90 -16.08
N CYS A 18 14.88 3.93 -16.96
CA CYS A 18 14.39 4.07 -18.34
C CYS A 18 13.86 2.70 -18.81
N GLY A 19 12.55 2.54 -18.78
CA GLY A 19 11.90 1.35 -19.34
C GLY A 19 10.40 1.38 -19.20
N ALA A 20 9.72 1.23 -20.32
CA ALA A 20 8.34 0.80 -20.56
C ALA A 20 7.30 1.09 -19.44
N GLN A 21 6.12 1.51 -19.86
CA GLN A 21 4.95 1.70 -18.97
C GLN A 21 4.52 0.36 -18.36
N ALA A 22 5.22 -0.08 -17.33
CA ALA A 22 4.82 -1.20 -16.52
C ALA A 22 3.89 -0.68 -15.42
N LEU A 23 2.77 -1.33 -15.22
CA LEU A 23 1.95 -1.17 -14.01
C LEU A 23 2.79 -1.72 -12.85
N ALA A 24 2.72 -1.09 -11.68
CA ALA A 24 3.46 -1.53 -10.50
C ALA A 24 2.53 -1.56 -9.28
N ALA A 25 2.92 -2.25 -8.22
CA ALA A 25 2.24 -2.18 -6.94
C ALA A 25 2.93 -1.12 -6.06
N GLU A 26 2.15 -0.42 -5.26
CA GLU A 26 2.66 0.52 -4.26
C GLU A 26 3.22 -0.18 -3.03
N PHE A 27 3.93 0.57 -2.19
CA PHE A 27 4.44 0.04 -0.92
C PHE A 27 3.29 -0.07 0.09
N VAL A 28 2.79 -1.30 0.29
CA VAL A 28 1.66 -1.57 1.20
C VAL A 28 2.09 -1.43 2.66
N ILE A 29 1.28 -0.76 3.48
CA ILE A 29 1.51 -0.64 4.93
C ILE A 29 1.08 -1.95 5.61
N VAL A 30 2.05 -2.75 6.04
CA VAL A 30 1.85 -4.04 6.69
C VAL A 30 2.12 -3.95 8.19
N GLY A 31 1.14 -4.37 8.97
CA GLY A 31 1.22 -4.44 10.43
C GLY A 31 0.64 -3.24 11.16
N PRO A 32 -0.03 -3.51 12.30
CA PRO A 32 -0.77 -2.50 13.05
C PRO A 32 0.12 -1.45 13.73
N ARG A 33 1.34 -1.82 14.13
CA ARG A 33 2.31 -0.88 14.69
C ARG A 33 2.68 0.19 13.68
N GLN A 34 3.07 -0.24 12.47
CA GLN A 34 3.46 0.66 11.40
C GLN A 34 2.26 1.45 10.89
N MET A 35 1.09 0.82 10.79
CA MET A 35 -0.15 1.49 10.41
C MET A 35 -0.52 2.60 11.41
N GLY A 36 -0.47 2.32 12.71
CA GLY A 36 -0.72 3.32 13.74
C GLY A 36 0.31 4.45 13.78
N MET A 37 1.49 4.24 13.22
CA MET A 37 2.57 5.22 13.07
C MET A 37 2.62 5.87 11.68
N GLY A 38 1.49 5.96 10.97
CA GLY A 38 1.42 6.60 9.66
C GLY A 38 2.17 5.88 8.56
N GLY A 39 2.47 4.59 8.70
CA GLY A 39 3.25 3.83 7.74
C GLY A 39 4.77 3.99 7.90
N ALA A 40 5.27 4.61 8.96
CA ALA A 40 6.69 4.61 9.29
C ALA A 40 7.11 3.24 9.85
N GLY A 41 8.11 2.62 9.22
CA GLY A 41 8.53 1.25 9.57
C GLY A 41 9.98 0.91 9.27
N VAL A 42 10.62 1.59 8.32
CA VAL A 42 11.94 1.20 7.76
C VAL A 42 13.07 1.23 8.80
N ALA A 43 13.07 2.23 9.68
CA ALA A 43 14.10 2.37 10.72
C ALA A 43 13.72 1.72 12.06
N ILE A 44 12.41 1.42 12.27
CA ILE A 44 11.90 1.00 13.60
C ILE A 44 11.55 -0.48 13.70
N THR A 45 11.27 -1.15 12.58
CA THR A 45 10.83 -2.54 12.58
C THR A 45 12.00 -3.48 12.83
N THR A 46 12.01 -4.12 14.00
CA THR A 46 13.07 -5.04 14.44
C THR A 46 12.52 -6.41 14.89
N ASP A 47 11.23 -6.62 14.77
CA ASP A 47 10.50 -7.87 15.01
C ASP A 47 10.39 -8.71 13.71
N ALA A 48 9.56 -9.74 13.68
CA ALA A 48 9.41 -10.61 12.52
C ALA A 48 8.92 -9.88 11.26
N LEU A 49 8.21 -8.74 11.39
CA LEU A 49 7.81 -7.92 10.25
C LEU A 49 9.00 -7.23 9.53
N ALA A 50 10.20 -7.26 10.11
CA ALA A 50 11.39 -6.78 9.42
C ALA A 50 11.68 -7.55 8.13
N THR A 51 11.23 -8.81 8.00
CA THR A 51 11.28 -9.58 6.74
C THR A 51 10.55 -8.90 5.58
N TYR A 52 9.55 -8.05 5.89
CA TYR A 52 8.80 -7.26 4.91
C TYR A 52 9.30 -5.81 4.83
N TRP A 53 9.54 -5.16 5.99
CA TRP A 53 9.83 -3.73 6.06
C TRP A 53 11.27 -3.38 5.71
N ASN A 54 12.23 -4.03 6.38
CA ASN A 54 13.67 -3.83 6.19
C ASN A 54 14.41 -5.03 6.79
N PRO A 55 14.94 -5.96 5.99
CA PRO A 55 15.56 -7.17 6.52
C PRO A 55 16.74 -6.89 7.47
N ALA A 56 17.43 -5.75 7.34
CA ALA A 56 18.47 -5.36 8.28
C ALA A 56 17.97 -5.20 9.73
N GLY A 57 16.68 -4.92 9.91
CA GLY A 57 16.04 -4.81 11.22
C GLY A 57 16.05 -6.10 12.02
N LEU A 58 16.11 -7.27 11.38
CA LEU A 58 16.16 -8.57 12.04
C LEU A 58 17.32 -8.69 13.01
N ALA A 59 18.52 -8.21 12.65
CA ALA A 59 19.72 -8.34 13.48
C ALA A 59 19.86 -7.25 14.56
N MET A 60 18.97 -6.24 14.58
CA MET A 60 19.02 -5.14 15.53
C MET A 60 18.58 -5.52 16.96
N THR A 61 17.79 -6.59 17.11
CA THR A 61 17.34 -7.11 18.41
C THR A 61 17.56 -8.63 18.50
N GLN A 62 17.89 -9.10 19.70
CA GLN A 62 18.09 -10.52 19.98
C GLN A 62 16.80 -11.15 20.53
N THR A 63 15.75 -11.14 19.72
CA THR A 63 14.45 -11.72 20.08
C THR A 63 14.04 -12.78 19.07
N VAL A 64 13.37 -13.80 19.55
CA VAL A 64 12.57 -14.71 18.71
C VAL A 64 11.16 -14.16 18.67
N ASP A 65 10.59 -13.99 17.47
CA ASP A 65 9.24 -13.44 17.30
C ASP A 65 8.47 -14.27 16.27
N VAL A 66 7.27 -14.67 16.63
CA VAL A 66 6.31 -15.34 15.75
C VAL A 66 5.05 -14.51 15.73
N ARG A 67 4.62 -14.08 14.54
CA ARG A 67 3.57 -13.09 14.41
C ARG A 67 2.60 -13.43 13.28
N ILE A 68 1.30 -13.33 13.58
CA ILE A 68 0.23 -13.35 12.59
C ILE A 68 -0.29 -11.92 12.43
N VAL A 69 -0.45 -11.49 11.19
CA VAL A 69 -0.89 -10.13 10.83
C VAL A 69 -2.02 -10.20 9.82
N GLY A 70 -3.00 -9.33 9.96
CA GLY A 70 -4.01 -9.04 8.95
C GLY A 70 -4.30 -7.55 8.91
N GLY A 71 -4.54 -7.01 7.71
CA GLY A 71 -4.90 -5.61 7.54
C GLY A 71 -5.34 -5.30 6.11
N ALA A 72 -6.09 -4.22 5.98
CA ALA A 72 -6.56 -3.71 4.70
C ALA A 72 -6.66 -2.19 4.71
N GLN A 73 -6.56 -1.62 3.52
CA GLN A 73 -6.79 -0.21 3.21
C GLN A 73 -7.67 -0.10 1.98
N VAL A 74 -8.68 0.75 2.06
CA VAL A 74 -9.54 1.13 0.93
C VAL A 74 -9.50 2.64 0.79
N ILE A 75 -9.36 3.13 -0.43
CA ILE A 75 -9.40 4.55 -0.76
C ILE A 75 -10.45 4.72 -1.86
N ASP A 76 -11.43 5.57 -1.62
CA ASP A 76 -12.50 5.88 -2.55
C ASP A 76 -12.40 7.34 -3.01
N ARG A 77 -11.58 7.60 -4.02
CA ARG A 77 -11.36 8.95 -4.52
C ARG A 77 -12.62 9.49 -5.17
N VAL A 78 -12.97 10.69 -4.77
CA VAL A 78 -14.14 11.47 -5.21
C VAL A 78 -15.50 10.80 -4.98
N GLY A 79 -15.60 9.83 -4.06
CA GLY A 79 -16.85 9.19 -3.67
C GLY A 79 -17.47 8.36 -4.80
N ILE A 80 -16.65 7.55 -5.48
CA ILE A 80 -17.11 6.65 -6.55
C ILE A 80 -18.18 5.69 -6.04
N HIS A 81 -18.02 5.16 -4.83
CA HIS A 81 -18.99 4.23 -4.25
C HIS A 81 -20.39 4.85 -4.17
N ASP A 82 -20.50 6.04 -3.58
CA ASP A 82 -21.78 6.75 -3.49
C ASP A 82 -22.34 7.09 -4.88
N THR A 83 -21.45 7.44 -5.82
CA THR A 83 -21.86 7.82 -7.19
C THR A 83 -22.33 6.59 -7.98
N ILE A 84 -21.75 5.41 -7.77
CA ILE A 84 -22.23 4.15 -8.35
C ILE A 84 -23.63 3.82 -7.79
N HIS A 85 -23.84 4.00 -6.49
CA HIS A 85 -25.17 3.79 -5.89
C HIS A 85 -26.22 4.74 -6.47
N ASP A 86 -25.87 6.05 -6.70
CA ASP A 86 -26.72 7.00 -7.37
C ASP A 86 -27.05 6.56 -8.81
N LEU A 87 -26.09 5.95 -9.51
CA LEU A 87 -26.26 5.42 -10.87
C LEU A 87 -27.17 4.18 -10.89
N GLU A 88 -27.02 3.26 -9.95
CA GLU A 88 -27.86 2.05 -9.81
C GLU A 88 -29.32 2.41 -9.56
N THR A 89 -29.57 3.42 -8.75
CA THR A 89 -30.92 3.89 -8.39
C THR A 89 -31.46 4.96 -9.35
N PHE A 90 -30.73 5.26 -10.44
CA PHE A 90 -31.11 6.29 -11.38
C PHE A 90 -32.36 5.92 -12.19
N ASN A 91 -33.34 6.84 -12.28
CA ASN A 91 -34.55 6.65 -13.07
C ASN A 91 -34.30 6.96 -14.56
N THR A 92 -34.22 5.93 -15.39
CA THR A 92 -33.98 6.08 -16.84
C THR A 92 -35.21 6.45 -17.64
N THR A 93 -36.42 6.37 -17.07
CA THR A 93 -37.71 6.62 -17.78
C THR A 93 -38.26 8.03 -17.56
N ASP A 94 -37.54 8.88 -16.81
CA ASP A 94 -37.94 10.27 -16.54
C ASP A 94 -37.03 11.23 -17.31
N GLY A 95 -37.59 11.93 -18.28
CA GLY A 95 -36.93 12.98 -19.09
C GLY A 95 -37.01 14.36 -18.51
N SER A 96 -37.42 14.54 -17.26
CA SER A 96 -37.54 15.86 -16.62
C SER A 96 -36.19 16.59 -16.53
N PRO A 97 -36.18 17.95 -16.56
CA PRO A 97 -34.93 18.71 -16.39
C PRO A 97 -34.18 18.40 -15.12
N ALA A 98 -34.90 18.08 -14.02
CA ALA A 98 -34.28 17.70 -12.75
C ALA A 98 -33.54 16.35 -12.85
N ASN A 99 -34.13 15.36 -13.53
CA ASN A 99 -33.51 14.07 -13.74
C ASN A 99 -32.32 14.12 -14.70
N ILE A 100 -32.40 14.97 -15.74
CA ILE A 100 -31.27 15.26 -16.65
C ILE A 100 -30.11 15.89 -15.87
N ALA A 101 -30.37 16.84 -14.97
CA ALA A 101 -29.36 17.47 -14.13
C ALA A 101 -28.70 16.44 -13.19
N LYS A 102 -29.48 15.50 -12.60
CA LYS A 102 -28.96 14.38 -11.79
C LYS A 102 -28.05 13.47 -12.62
N ALA A 103 -28.45 13.12 -13.85
CA ALA A 103 -27.63 12.31 -14.77
C ALA A 103 -26.29 12.99 -15.09
N GLN A 104 -26.31 14.30 -15.36
CA GLN A 104 -25.10 15.09 -15.61
C GLN A 104 -24.20 15.19 -14.39
N ASP A 105 -24.77 15.33 -13.18
CA ASP A 105 -24.00 15.33 -11.93
C ASP A 105 -23.29 13.99 -11.71
N ILE A 106 -23.98 12.85 -11.89
CA ILE A 106 -23.38 11.51 -11.82
C ILE A 106 -22.23 11.38 -12.83
N ALA A 107 -22.46 11.76 -14.09
CA ALA A 107 -21.43 11.70 -15.13
C ALA A 107 -20.24 12.60 -14.81
N ASN A 108 -20.46 13.80 -14.32
CA ASN A 108 -19.41 14.75 -13.95
C ASN A 108 -18.57 14.24 -12.80
N ARG A 109 -19.20 13.66 -11.76
CA ARG A 109 -18.47 13.07 -10.60
C ARG A 109 -17.61 11.88 -11.04
N LEU A 110 -18.15 10.95 -11.82
CA LEU A 110 -17.38 9.80 -12.32
C LEU A 110 -16.27 10.19 -13.28
N ASN A 111 -16.49 11.20 -14.13
CA ASN A 111 -15.48 11.67 -15.10
C ASN A 111 -14.43 12.61 -14.50
N GLN A 112 -14.46 12.88 -13.19
CA GLN A 112 -13.42 13.72 -12.57
C GLN A 112 -12.03 13.11 -12.77
N PRO A 113 -11.01 13.93 -13.09
CA PRO A 113 -9.64 13.45 -13.18
C PRO A 113 -9.19 12.79 -11.86
N GLY A 114 -8.67 11.57 -11.96
CA GLY A 114 -8.23 10.82 -10.79
C GLY A 114 -9.34 10.06 -10.04
N ALA A 115 -10.58 10.06 -10.55
CA ALA A 115 -11.66 9.23 -9.99
C ALA A 115 -11.28 7.74 -10.07
N ASN A 116 -11.09 7.13 -8.91
CA ASN A 116 -10.79 5.71 -8.78
C ASN A 116 -11.07 5.23 -7.35
N THR A 117 -11.32 3.94 -7.22
CA THR A 117 -11.27 3.24 -5.94
C THR A 117 -10.07 2.31 -5.94
N SER A 118 -9.27 2.32 -4.88
CA SER A 118 -8.14 1.41 -4.73
C SER A 118 -8.21 0.69 -3.39
N PHE A 119 -7.63 -0.51 -3.37
CA PHE A 119 -7.50 -1.29 -2.15
C PHE A 119 -6.13 -1.94 -2.07
N ASN A 120 -5.64 -2.08 -0.84
CA ASN A 120 -4.44 -2.81 -0.49
C ASN A 120 -4.74 -3.67 0.73
N GLY A 121 -4.16 -4.85 0.77
CA GLY A 121 -4.28 -5.73 1.92
C GLY A 121 -2.96 -6.40 2.23
N ALA A 122 -2.87 -6.96 3.42
CA ALA A 122 -1.80 -7.86 3.79
C ALA A 122 -2.29 -8.82 4.87
N ALA A 123 -2.01 -10.10 4.68
CA ALA A 123 -2.22 -11.12 5.70
C ALA A 123 -1.04 -12.10 5.67
N GLY A 124 -0.59 -12.58 6.84
CA GLY A 124 0.51 -13.52 6.84
C GLY A 124 1.01 -13.94 8.20
N LEU A 125 1.88 -14.97 8.15
CA LEU A 125 2.68 -15.46 9.26
C LEU A 125 4.13 -15.02 9.05
N TYR A 126 4.71 -14.45 10.08
CA TYR A 126 6.08 -13.93 10.09
C TYR A 126 6.83 -14.53 11.26
N ILE A 127 8.05 -14.97 11.02
CA ILE A 127 8.91 -15.62 12.01
C ILE A 127 10.28 -14.97 11.97
N LYS A 128 10.85 -14.73 13.14
CA LYS A 128 12.22 -14.26 13.33
C LYS A 128 12.94 -15.09 14.36
N GLY A 129 14.19 -15.41 14.09
CA GLY A 129 15.15 -15.98 15.04
C GLY A 129 16.51 -15.30 14.90
N HIS A 130 17.37 -15.45 15.92
CA HIS A 130 18.72 -14.93 15.87
C HIS A 130 19.72 -15.92 16.45
N PHE A 131 20.98 -15.77 16.05
CA PHE A 131 22.13 -16.48 16.60
C PHE A 131 23.35 -15.54 16.60
N GLY A 132 23.71 -15.04 17.77
CA GLY A 132 24.73 -13.99 17.91
C GLY A 132 24.36 -12.73 17.11
N GLU A 133 25.25 -12.31 16.22
CA GLU A 133 25.05 -11.16 15.34
C GLU A 133 24.26 -11.50 14.04
N HIS A 134 23.95 -12.78 13.83
CA HIS A 134 23.17 -13.30 12.72
C HIS A 134 21.69 -13.35 13.08
N ALA A 135 20.83 -12.95 12.14
CA ALA A 135 19.40 -13.11 12.29
C ALA A 135 18.78 -13.68 11.01
N PHE A 136 17.75 -14.48 11.20
CA PHE A 136 17.01 -15.13 10.14
C PHE A 136 15.54 -14.79 10.28
N GLY A 137 14.87 -14.64 9.14
CA GLY A 137 13.45 -14.42 9.10
C GLY A 137 12.80 -15.24 7.99
N PHE A 138 11.57 -15.63 8.24
CA PHE A 138 10.73 -16.31 7.27
C PHE A 138 9.32 -15.72 7.31
N ASN A 139 8.69 -15.56 6.15
CA ASN A 139 7.27 -15.25 6.12
C ASN A 139 6.56 -16.00 4.99
N ILE A 140 5.29 -16.29 5.24
CA ILE A 140 4.31 -16.63 4.22
C ILE A 140 3.23 -15.56 4.33
N SER A 141 3.02 -14.81 3.26
CA SER A 141 2.08 -13.70 3.28
C SER A 141 1.38 -13.54 1.93
N ASP A 142 0.20 -12.97 1.99
CA ASP A 142 -0.60 -12.56 0.85
C ASP A 142 -0.76 -11.05 0.89
N VAL A 143 -0.42 -10.39 -0.24
CA VAL A 143 -0.46 -8.93 -0.37
C VAL A 143 -1.30 -8.57 -1.61
N PRO A 144 -2.64 -8.61 -1.49
CA PRO A 144 -3.51 -8.16 -2.56
C PRO A 144 -3.45 -6.64 -2.71
N THR A 145 -3.40 -6.18 -3.96
CA THR A 145 -3.51 -4.78 -4.34
C THR A 145 -4.36 -4.65 -5.59
N GLY A 146 -5.14 -3.59 -5.69
CA GLY A 146 -6.03 -3.41 -6.83
C GLY A 146 -6.69 -2.05 -6.89
N GLY A 147 -7.46 -1.85 -7.96
CA GLY A 147 -8.27 -0.66 -8.10
C GLY A 147 -9.25 -0.74 -9.27
N ALA A 148 -10.27 0.10 -9.18
CA ALA A 148 -11.26 0.31 -10.20
C ALA A 148 -11.21 1.76 -10.68
N PHE A 149 -11.28 1.96 -12.00
CA PHE A 149 -11.18 3.28 -12.66
C PHE A 149 -11.97 3.29 -13.95
N LEU A 150 -12.37 4.45 -14.44
CA LEU A 150 -13.05 4.53 -15.71
C LEU A 150 -12.16 4.10 -16.87
N SER A 151 -12.64 3.13 -17.66
CA SER A 151 -12.04 2.73 -18.95
C SER A 151 -12.73 3.41 -20.12
N THR A 152 -14.01 3.74 -19.96
CA THR A 152 -14.79 4.54 -20.92
C THR A 152 -15.51 5.65 -20.15
N PRO A 153 -15.33 6.92 -20.53
CA PRO A 153 -16.02 8.03 -19.90
C PRO A 153 -17.53 7.84 -19.87
N VAL A 154 -18.15 8.27 -18.78
CA VAL A 154 -19.60 8.22 -18.62
C VAL A 154 -20.23 9.32 -19.46
N SER A 155 -21.22 8.95 -20.25
CA SER A 155 -21.99 9.84 -21.12
C SER A 155 -23.47 9.83 -20.74
N VAL A 156 -24.12 10.98 -20.94
CA VAL A 156 -25.56 11.15 -20.77
C VAL A 156 -26.19 11.34 -22.15
N ARG A 157 -27.24 10.61 -22.42
CA ARG A 157 -28.00 10.71 -23.66
C ARG A 157 -29.49 10.69 -23.36
N CYS A 158 -30.26 11.49 -24.10
CA CYS A 158 -31.70 11.55 -23.97
C CYS A 158 -32.42 10.97 -25.21
N SER A 159 -33.67 10.63 -25.07
CA SER A 159 -34.52 10.20 -26.16
C SER A 159 -35.73 11.14 -26.21
N PRO A 160 -36.18 11.63 -27.42
CA PRO A 160 -35.66 11.26 -28.74
C PRO A 160 -34.38 11.99 -29.15
N ASN A 161 -33.99 13.10 -28.50
CA ASN A 161 -32.81 13.90 -28.86
C ASN A 161 -31.63 13.56 -27.96
N PRO A 162 -30.51 13.01 -28.52
CA PRO A 162 -29.37 12.58 -27.72
C PRO A 162 -28.67 13.72 -26.93
N ASP A 163 -28.78 14.96 -27.36
CA ASP A 163 -28.25 16.16 -26.70
C ASP A 163 -29.15 16.72 -25.58
N CYS A 164 -30.23 15.99 -25.27
CA CYS A 164 -31.25 16.37 -24.28
C CYS A 164 -32.00 17.67 -24.58
N SER A 165 -32.03 18.11 -25.85
CA SER A 165 -32.82 19.26 -26.28
C SER A 165 -34.31 18.92 -26.45
N GLY A 166 -35.16 19.92 -26.39
CA GLY A 166 -36.62 19.74 -26.54
C GLY A 166 -37.30 19.20 -25.30
N SER A 167 -38.14 18.19 -25.48
CA SER A 167 -38.89 17.52 -24.40
C SER A 167 -38.50 16.04 -24.33
N PRO A 168 -37.39 15.67 -23.69
CA PRO A 168 -36.98 14.27 -23.55
C PRO A 168 -38.01 13.46 -22.77
N THR A 169 -38.18 12.21 -23.16
CA THR A 169 -39.05 11.24 -22.47
C THR A 169 -38.25 10.28 -21.57
N SER A 170 -36.95 10.12 -21.83
CA SER A 170 -36.07 9.27 -21.07
C SER A 170 -34.62 9.76 -21.13
N VAL A 171 -33.83 9.35 -20.13
CA VAL A 171 -32.41 9.67 -20.00
C VAL A 171 -31.62 8.39 -19.77
N SER A 172 -30.55 8.19 -20.51
CA SER A 172 -29.60 7.10 -20.31
C SER A 172 -28.26 7.64 -19.83
N VAL A 173 -27.66 6.97 -18.86
CA VAL A 173 -26.30 7.20 -18.35
C VAL A 173 -25.51 5.94 -18.61
N SER A 174 -24.42 6.01 -19.36
CA SER A 174 -23.62 4.83 -19.72
C SER A 174 -22.13 5.11 -19.79
N GLY A 175 -21.33 4.12 -19.43
CA GLY A 175 -19.87 4.16 -19.46
C GLY A 175 -19.30 2.79 -19.18
N ALA A 176 -18.01 2.71 -18.82
CA ALA A 176 -17.42 1.46 -18.35
C ALA A 176 -16.29 1.72 -17.35
N MET A 177 -16.17 0.83 -16.36
CA MET A 177 -15.05 0.79 -15.42
C MET A 177 -14.20 -0.45 -15.67
N ALA A 178 -12.89 -0.29 -15.62
CA ALA A 178 -11.95 -1.39 -15.53
C ALA A 178 -11.61 -1.67 -14.06
N VAL A 179 -11.48 -2.94 -13.72
CA VAL A 179 -11.01 -3.42 -12.42
C VAL A 179 -9.73 -4.20 -12.63
N ARG A 180 -8.66 -3.85 -11.93
CA ARG A 180 -7.39 -4.55 -11.94
C ARG A 180 -7.00 -4.96 -10.55
N MET A 181 -6.49 -6.17 -10.40
CA MET A 181 -6.03 -6.69 -9.13
C MET A 181 -4.82 -7.62 -9.33
N LEU A 182 -3.87 -7.52 -8.42
CA LEU A 182 -2.78 -8.49 -8.24
C LEU A 182 -2.83 -9.01 -6.81
N GLU A 183 -3.05 -10.30 -6.64
CA GLU A 183 -2.90 -11.00 -5.37
C GLU A 183 -1.50 -11.63 -5.37
N ALA A 184 -0.60 -11.11 -4.54
CA ALA A 184 0.79 -11.56 -4.47
C ALA A 184 1.00 -12.43 -3.24
N ARG A 185 0.86 -13.75 -3.40
CA ARG A 185 1.19 -14.75 -2.37
C ARG A 185 2.68 -15.01 -2.39
N GLN A 186 3.35 -14.75 -1.28
CA GLN A 186 4.80 -14.86 -1.21
C GLN A 186 5.26 -15.74 -0.05
N ALA A 187 6.32 -16.52 -0.31
CA ALA A 187 7.14 -17.16 0.69
C ALA A 187 8.53 -16.50 0.64
N ALA A 188 8.97 -15.91 1.73
CA ALA A 188 10.20 -15.14 1.79
C ALA A 188 11.13 -15.64 2.91
N PHE A 189 12.41 -15.73 2.59
CA PHE A 189 13.48 -16.00 3.54
C PHE A 189 14.40 -14.78 3.61
N SER A 190 14.69 -14.34 4.83
CA SER A 190 15.53 -13.17 5.09
C SER A 190 16.72 -13.54 5.96
N TYR A 191 17.85 -12.93 5.65
CA TYR A 191 19.06 -13.01 6.46
C TYR A 191 19.59 -11.62 6.75
N ALA A 192 20.05 -11.39 7.96
CA ALA A 192 20.70 -10.14 8.35
C ALA A 192 21.91 -10.39 9.24
N TYR A 193 22.85 -9.47 9.17
CA TYR A 193 24.02 -9.44 10.00
C TYR A 193 24.25 -8.06 10.59
N ALA A 194 24.51 -7.99 11.91
CA ALA A 194 24.85 -6.76 12.60
C ALA A 194 26.37 -6.66 12.83
N PHE A 195 26.90 -5.48 12.57
CA PHE A 195 28.31 -5.14 12.75
C PHE A 195 28.49 -4.17 13.93
N ALA A 196 29.70 -4.15 14.50
CA ALA A 196 30.14 -3.14 15.47
C ALA A 196 29.08 -2.88 16.56
N ASP A 197 28.77 -3.89 17.34
CA ASP A 197 27.79 -3.85 18.43
C ASP A 197 26.41 -3.27 17.99
N LYS A 198 25.95 -3.71 16.81
CA LYS A 198 24.68 -3.26 16.20
C LYS A 198 24.65 -1.77 15.81
N THR A 199 25.82 -1.16 15.62
CA THR A 199 25.90 0.18 15.04
C THR A 199 25.46 0.17 13.58
N PHE A 200 25.75 -0.92 12.86
CA PHE A 200 25.36 -1.09 11.46
C PHE A 200 24.82 -2.51 11.22
N SER A 201 23.79 -2.62 10.42
CA SER A 201 23.22 -3.91 10.00
C SER A 201 22.90 -3.89 8.51
N LEU A 202 23.16 -5.03 7.86
CA LEU A 202 22.74 -5.30 6.49
C LEU A 202 21.82 -6.51 6.48
N GLY A 203 20.86 -6.51 5.57
CA GLY A 203 19.95 -7.62 5.39
C GLY A 203 19.53 -7.82 3.94
N VAL A 204 19.19 -9.04 3.61
CA VAL A 204 18.67 -9.45 2.31
C VAL A 204 17.47 -10.34 2.49
N THR A 205 16.49 -10.22 1.59
CA THR A 205 15.33 -11.13 1.49
C THR A 205 15.28 -11.69 0.10
N ALA A 206 15.18 -13.02 0.00
CA ALA A 206 14.82 -13.73 -1.22
C ALA A 206 13.39 -14.25 -1.07
N LYS A 207 12.54 -14.03 -2.07
CA LYS A 207 11.13 -14.41 -2.03
C LYS A 207 10.69 -15.07 -3.33
N VAL A 208 9.85 -16.09 -3.20
CA VAL A 208 9.08 -16.67 -4.30
C VAL A 208 7.69 -16.05 -4.24
N ILE A 209 7.20 -15.56 -5.36
CA ILE A 209 5.92 -14.86 -5.45
C ILE A 209 5.05 -15.57 -6.47
N GLN A 210 3.91 -16.11 -6.04
CA GLN A 210 2.84 -16.55 -6.91
C GLN A 210 1.84 -15.41 -7.04
N GLY A 211 1.79 -14.78 -8.20
CA GLY A 211 0.86 -13.70 -8.51
C GLY A 211 -0.37 -14.23 -9.23
N ALA A 212 -1.56 -13.95 -8.70
CA ALA A 212 -2.82 -14.09 -9.40
C ALA A 212 -3.26 -12.70 -9.88
N ALA A 213 -3.13 -12.46 -11.18
CA ALA A 213 -3.47 -11.19 -11.80
C ALA A 213 -4.87 -11.27 -12.42
N TYR A 214 -5.69 -10.28 -12.10
CA TYR A 214 -7.05 -10.12 -12.61
C TYR A 214 -7.16 -8.83 -13.41
N ASN A 215 -7.94 -8.87 -14.48
CA ASN A 215 -8.34 -7.70 -15.23
C ASN A 215 -9.76 -7.92 -15.75
N GLY A 216 -10.64 -6.98 -15.47
CA GLY A 216 -12.03 -7.05 -15.89
C GLY A 216 -12.58 -5.70 -16.27
N THR A 217 -13.70 -5.69 -16.96
CA THR A 217 -14.43 -4.48 -17.33
C THR A 217 -15.89 -4.65 -16.97
N GLN A 218 -16.43 -3.67 -16.25
CA GLN A 218 -17.83 -3.57 -15.88
C GLN A 218 -18.47 -2.42 -16.67
N ASN A 219 -19.52 -2.75 -17.41
CA ASN A 219 -20.34 -1.71 -18.04
C ASN A 219 -21.15 -0.99 -16.95
N LEU A 220 -21.12 0.33 -17.03
CA LEU A 220 -21.94 1.20 -16.19
C LEU A 220 -23.20 1.58 -16.97
N GLN A 221 -24.36 1.34 -16.38
CA GLN A 221 -25.64 1.72 -16.97
C GLN A 221 -26.61 2.16 -15.88
N GLY A 222 -27.22 3.33 -16.05
CA GLY A 222 -28.20 3.84 -15.10
C GLY A 222 -29.37 2.88 -14.87
N GLY A 223 -29.80 2.73 -13.62
CA GLY A 223 -30.90 1.86 -13.23
C GLY A 223 -30.57 0.36 -13.24
N GLN A 224 -29.30 -0.02 -13.31
CA GLN A 224 -28.86 -1.42 -13.23
C GLN A 224 -27.91 -1.66 -12.06
N ASP A 225 -28.00 -2.83 -11.46
CA ASP A 225 -27.07 -3.27 -10.40
C ASP A 225 -25.65 -3.45 -10.94
N ILE A 226 -24.66 -2.87 -10.28
CA ILE A 226 -23.27 -2.82 -10.72
C ILE A 226 -22.39 -3.60 -9.74
N LYS A 227 -22.00 -4.81 -10.12
CA LYS A 227 -21.15 -5.69 -9.30
C LYS A 227 -19.72 -5.74 -9.83
N LEU A 228 -18.86 -4.86 -9.31
CA LEU A 228 -17.47 -4.82 -9.72
C LEU A 228 -16.71 -6.14 -9.46
N SER A 229 -17.11 -6.92 -8.42
CA SER A 229 -16.54 -8.24 -8.13
C SER A 229 -16.75 -9.25 -9.27
N ASP A 230 -17.92 -9.21 -9.91
CA ASP A 230 -18.30 -10.16 -10.96
C ASP A 230 -17.51 -9.91 -12.27
N SER A 231 -16.98 -8.70 -12.41
CA SER A 231 -16.18 -8.32 -13.59
C SER A 231 -14.73 -8.84 -13.56
N LEU A 232 -14.21 -9.26 -12.41
CA LEU A 232 -12.82 -9.71 -12.28
C LEU A 232 -12.47 -10.93 -13.14
N GLY A 233 -13.44 -11.80 -13.38
CA GLY A 233 -13.23 -12.99 -14.21
C GLY A 233 -12.21 -13.96 -13.59
N LYS A 234 -11.57 -14.76 -14.46
CA LYS A 234 -10.58 -15.76 -14.05
C LYS A 234 -9.19 -15.15 -14.01
N ALA A 235 -8.44 -15.37 -12.92
CA ALA A 235 -7.07 -14.93 -12.79
C ALA A 235 -6.11 -15.65 -13.73
N THR A 236 -5.07 -14.95 -14.17
CA THR A 236 -3.86 -15.57 -14.70
C THR A 236 -2.84 -15.72 -13.57
N ILE A 237 -2.41 -16.95 -13.32
CA ILE A 237 -1.45 -17.28 -12.26
C ILE A 237 -0.06 -17.39 -12.88
N SER A 238 0.91 -16.70 -12.29
CA SER A 238 2.31 -16.80 -12.65
C SER A 238 3.19 -16.77 -11.41
N THR A 239 4.32 -17.50 -11.44
CA THR A 239 5.26 -17.57 -10.33
C THR A 239 6.58 -16.93 -10.75
N THR A 240 7.11 -16.09 -9.89
CA THR A 240 8.38 -15.39 -10.09
C THR A 240 9.14 -15.31 -8.76
N TYR A 241 10.29 -14.64 -8.75
CA TYR A 241 11.06 -14.40 -7.53
C TYR A 241 11.35 -12.92 -7.37
N GLY A 242 11.56 -12.50 -6.12
CA GLY A 242 11.90 -11.13 -5.74
C GLY A 242 13.11 -11.10 -4.83
N ILE A 243 13.85 -10.00 -4.86
CA ILE A 243 15.01 -9.74 -4.01
C ILE A 243 14.84 -8.35 -3.40
N ASP A 244 14.93 -8.29 -2.06
CA ASP A 244 14.94 -7.05 -1.29
C ASP A 244 16.27 -6.94 -0.52
N VAL A 245 16.78 -5.72 -0.38
CA VAL A 245 18.00 -5.41 0.37
C VAL A 245 17.73 -4.27 1.32
N GLY A 246 18.27 -4.34 2.53
CA GLY A 246 18.12 -3.30 3.52
C GLY A 246 19.39 -3.02 4.30
N ALA A 247 19.47 -1.81 4.85
CA ALA A 247 20.51 -1.38 5.76
C ALA A 247 19.90 -0.56 6.91
N ILE A 248 20.51 -0.68 8.10
CA ILE A 248 20.24 0.17 9.25
C ILE A 248 21.56 0.68 9.79
N TYR A 249 21.63 1.98 10.08
CA TYR A 249 22.73 2.64 10.75
C TYR A 249 22.25 3.30 12.04
N ARG A 250 22.84 2.91 13.17
CA ARG A 250 22.53 3.42 14.52
C ARG A 250 23.75 4.07 15.14
N PRO A 251 24.02 5.37 14.83
CA PRO A 251 25.20 6.08 15.36
C PRO A 251 25.15 6.30 16.87
N SER A 252 23.98 6.22 17.48
CA SER A 252 23.78 6.34 18.92
C SER A 252 22.58 5.52 19.40
N SER A 253 22.42 5.37 20.70
CA SER A 253 21.28 4.62 21.28
C SER A 253 19.92 5.26 20.96
N TRP A 254 19.89 6.56 20.73
CA TRP A 254 18.67 7.34 20.50
C TRP A 254 18.40 7.67 19.02
N LEU A 255 19.32 7.37 18.08
CA LEU A 255 19.16 7.75 16.66
C LEU A 255 19.41 6.53 15.75
N ARG A 256 18.51 6.32 14.79
CA ARG A 256 18.61 5.28 13.75
C ARG A 256 18.21 5.83 12.40
N PHE A 257 18.92 5.38 11.37
CA PHE A 257 18.57 5.56 9.97
C PHE A 257 18.38 4.19 9.33
N GLY A 258 17.42 4.07 8.45
CA GLY A 258 17.15 2.85 7.70
C GLY A 258 16.95 3.16 6.22
N VAL A 259 17.34 2.23 5.37
CA VAL A 259 16.99 2.23 3.95
C VAL A 259 16.66 0.82 3.52
N VAL A 260 15.66 0.69 2.66
CA VAL A 260 15.28 -0.58 2.03
C VAL A 260 15.04 -0.35 0.55
N ALA A 261 15.48 -1.29 -0.26
CA ALA A 261 15.16 -1.40 -1.67
C ALA A 261 14.50 -2.76 -1.92
N LYS A 262 13.23 -2.74 -2.33
CA LYS A 262 12.42 -3.94 -2.59
C LYS A 262 12.30 -4.19 -4.09
N ASP A 263 12.09 -5.46 -4.44
CA ASP A 263 11.81 -5.91 -5.80
C ASP A 263 12.87 -5.47 -6.84
N LEU A 264 14.15 -5.54 -6.43
CA LEU A 264 15.31 -5.08 -7.23
C LEU A 264 15.40 -5.75 -8.60
N ASN A 265 14.96 -6.99 -8.72
CA ASN A 265 14.95 -7.77 -9.95
C ASN A 265 13.66 -7.59 -10.78
N GLN A 266 12.73 -6.70 -10.36
CA GLN A 266 11.51 -6.34 -11.06
C GLN A 266 10.62 -7.55 -11.41
N PRO A 267 10.09 -8.30 -10.43
CA PRO A 267 9.19 -9.41 -10.68
C PRO A 267 8.05 -9.03 -11.64
N GLU A 268 7.73 -9.91 -12.60
CA GLU A 268 6.73 -9.64 -13.63
C GLU A 268 5.63 -10.71 -13.61
N PHE A 269 4.38 -10.27 -13.75
CA PHE A 269 3.19 -11.12 -13.82
C PHE A 269 2.40 -10.82 -15.09
N SER A 270 1.76 -11.84 -15.65
CA SER A 270 0.89 -11.69 -16.82
C SER A 270 -0.55 -11.56 -16.38
N ALA A 271 -1.26 -10.56 -16.88
CA ALA A 271 -2.71 -10.43 -16.70
C ALA A 271 -3.49 -11.18 -17.81
N PRO A 272 -4.79 -11.45 -17.63
CA PRO A 272 -5.61 -12.20 -18.59
C PRO A 272 -5.68 -11.57 -19.99
N ASP A 273 -5.55 -10.24 -20.09
CA ASP A 273 -5.53 -9.48 -21.35
C ASP A 273 -4.15 -9.42 -22.01
N GLY A 274 -3.14 -10.13 -21.48
CA GLY A 274 -1.77 -10.09 -21.93
C GLY A 274 -0.94 -8.91 -21.41
N THR A 275 -1.55 -8.00 -20.67
CA THR A 275 -0.82 -6.89 -20.02
C THR A 275 0.18 -7.44 -18.99
N LYS A 276 1.35 -6.79 -18.90
CA LYS A 276 2.38 -7.15 -17.93
C LYS A 276 2.31 -6.22 -16.72
N ILE A 277 2.21 -6.81 -15.52
CA ILE A 277 2.30 -6.12 -14.24
C ILE A 277 3.72 -6.36 -13.71
N LYS A 278 4.51 -5.29 -13.55
CA LYS A 278 5.88 -5.36 -13.00
C LYS A 278 5.91 -4.72 -11.63
N LEU A 279 6.42 -5.44 -10.62
CA LEU A 279 6.79 -4.81 -9.37
C LEU A 279 8.10 -4.04 -9.60
N GLY A 280 8.01 -2.72 -9.78
CA GLY A 280 9.20 -1.88 -9.94
C GLY A 280 10.01 -1.79 -8.65
N PRO A 281 11.32 -1.45 -8.73
CA PRO A 281 12.12 -1.25 -7.54
C PRO A 281 11.55 -0.15 -6.67
N GLN A 282 11.30 -0.45 -5.39
CA GLN A 282 10.75 0.49 -4.41
C GLN A 282 11.85 0.81 -3.38
N VAL A 283 12.27 2.06 -3.33
CA VAL A 283 13.26 2.51 -2.35
C VAL A 283 12.59 3.43 -1.33
N ARG A 284 12.73 3.08 -0.05
CA ARG A 284 12.21 3.87 1.07
C ARG A 284 13.32 4.11 2.08
N GLY A 285 13.49 5.36 2.51
CA GLY A 285 14.36 5.76 3.59
C GLY A 285 13.56 6.07 4.85
N GLY A 286 14.15 5.85 6.01
CA GLY A 286 13.53 6.12 7.29
C GLY A 286 14.53 6.61 8.33
N MET A 287 14.02 7.38 9.30
CA MET A 287 14.74 7.82 10.47
C MET A 287 13.89 7.58 11.71
N ALA A 288 14.54 7.21 12.81
CA ALA A 288 13.89 7.08 14.12
C ALA A 288 14.73 7.73 15.21
N ILE A 289 14.04 8.42 16.11
CA ILE A 289 14.60 9.08 17.27
C ILE A 289 13.92 8.57 18.52
N ASN A 290 14.73 8.17 19.53
CA ASN A 290 14.26 7.77 20.84
C ASN A 290 14.74 8.80 21.88
N PRO A 291 14.00 9.91 22.10
CA PRO A 291 14.38 10.93 23.09
C PRO A 291 14.54 10.34 24.48
N TYR A 292 13.71 9.36 24.81
CA TYR A 292 13.83 8.46 25.97
C TYR A 292 13.40 7.05 25.57
N SER A 293 13.71 6.07 26.42
CA SER A 293 13.47 4.65 26.12
C SER A 293 12.02 4.29 25.81
N SER A 294 11.06 5.07 26.33
CA SER A 294 9.62 4.84 26.16
C SER A 294 8.99 5.60 24.99
N LEU A 295 9.69 6.56 24.36
CA LEU A 295 9.18 7.33 23.23
C LEU A 295 10.00 7.09 21.98
N THR A 296 9.31 6.71 20.91
CA THR A 296 9.88 6.59 19.56
C THR A 296 9.19 7.58 18.62
N LEU A 297 9.95 8.43 17.97
CA LEU A 297 9.50 9.26 16.85
C LEU A 297 10.11 8.70 15.57
N SER A 298 9.34 8.59 14.50
CA SER A 298 9.81 8.04 13.22
C SER A 298 9.26 8.81 12.04
N ALA A 299 10.08 8.91 11.00
CA ALA A 299 9.70 9.46 9.70
C ALA A 299 10.28 8.58 8.60
N ASP A 300 9.44 8.21 7.62
CA ASP A 300 9.85 7.48 6.42
C ASP A 300 9.43 8.24 5.17
N VAL A 301 10.19 8.09 4.10
CA VAL A 301 9.89 8.68 2.80
C VAL A 301 10.19 7.70 1.67
N ASP A 302 9.27 7.58 0.72
CA ASP A 302 9.54 6.88 -0.54
C ASP A 302 10.47 7.74 -1.41
N VAL A 303 11.66 7.20 -1.71
CA VAL A 303 12.62 7.82 -2.61
C VAL A 303 12.16 7.68 -4.07
N THR A 304 11.53 6.53 -4.37
CA THR A 304 10.96 6.23 -5.69
C THR A 304 9.51 6.66 -5.77
N SER A 305 9.10 7.20 -6.93
CA SER A 305 7.69 7.37 -7.27
C SER A 305 7.16 6.08 -7.87
N ASN A 306 6.31 5.37 -7.15
CA ASN A 306 5.81 4.05 -7.52
C ASN A 306 4.53 4.19 -8.35
N LYS A 307 4.44 3.50 -9.48
CA LYS A 307 3.19 3.39 -10.24
C LYS A 307 2.23 2.46 -9.50
N THR A 308 0.93 2.68 -9.65
CA THR A 308 -0.11 1.79 -9.11
C THR A 308 -0.76 0.96 -10.23
N LEU A 309 -1.68 0.07 -9.88
CA LEU A 309 -2.49 -0.67 -10.85
C LEU A 309 -3.53 0.22 -11.55
N VAL A 310 -3.80 1.41 -10.99
CA VAL A 310 -4.66 2.43 -11.59
C VAL A 310 -3.83 3.30 -12.53
N PRO A 311 -4.15 3.38 -13.83
CA PRO A 311 -3.41 4.19 -14.79
C PRO A 311 -3.34 5.67 -14.39
N GLY A 312 -2.15 6.26 -14.50
CA GLY A 312 -1.93 7.67 -14.17
C GLY A 312 -1.79 7.97 -12.68
N VAL A 313 -2.12 7.03 -11.79
CA VAL A 313 -1.96 7.19 -10.34
C VAL A 313 -0.58 6.68 -9.91
N LYS A 314 0.12 7.52 -9.14
CA LYS A 314 1.41 7.19 -8.54
C LYS A 314 1.35 7.33 -7.02
N SER A 315 2.13 6.52 -6.34
CA SER A 315 2.32 6.55 -4.88
C SER A 315 3.75 6.94 -4.54
N GLN A 316 3.89 7.91 -3.66
CA GLN A 316 5.15 8.31 -3.04
C GLN A 316 4.85 8.83 -1.64
N LEU A 317 4.94 7.97 -0.64
CA LEU A 317 4.47 8.28 0.70
C LEU A 317 5.55 9.01 1.52
N LEU A 318 5.11 10.03 2.24
CA LEU A 318 5.75 10.60 3.41
C LEU A 318 4.96 10.15 4.63
N SER A 319 5.63 9.48 5.58
CA SER A 319 5.05 8.86 6.76
C SER A 319 5.68 9.45 8.02
N LEU A 320 4.85 9.81 9.00
CA LEU A 320 5.29 10.36 10.29
C LEU A 320 4.59 9.60 11.40
N GLY A 321 5.32 9.25 12.45
CA GLY A 321 4.76 8.49 13.56
C GLY A 321 5.42 8.74 14.90
N ALA A 322 4.64 8.54 15.96
CA ALA A 322 5.09 8.55 17.34
C ALA A 322 4.50 7.33 18.07
N GLU A 323 5.33 6.66 18.87
CA GLU A 323 4.94 5.57 19.76
C GLU A 323 5.40 5.89 21.16
N GLN A 324 4.46 5.92 22.11
CA GLN A 324 4.72 6.00 23.55
C GLN A 324 4.38 4.67 24.19
N THR A 325 5.36 4.05 24.85
CA THR A 325 5.17 2.86 25.67
C THR A 325 5.09 3.24 27.15
N ILE A 326 4.26 2.56 27.90
CA ILE A 326 4.12 2.75 29.34
C ILE A 326 4.12 1.41 30.07
N LEU A 327 4.34 1.44 31.39
CA LEU A 327 4.36 0.24 32.25
C LEU A 327 5.27 -0.87 31.71
N THR A 328 6.53 -0.52 31.40
CA THR A 328 7.53 -1.48 30.90
C THR A 328 7.07 -2.21 29.63
N GLU A 329 6.53 -1.46 28.66
CA GLU A 329 5.99 -1.94 27.38
C GLU A 329 4.66 -2.73 27.50
N PHE A 330 4.01 -2.77 28.66
CA PHE A 330 2.71 -3.41 28.80
C PHE A 330 1.67 -2.77 27.87
N LEU A 331 1.68 -1.44 27.74
CA LEU A 331 0.77 -0.71 26.87
C LEU A 331 1.54 0.24 25.97
N SER A 332 1.19 0.27 24.70
CA SER A 332 1.76 1.14 23.67
C SER A 332 0.66 1.97 23.03
N PHE A 333 0.84 3.29 22.96
CA PHE A 333 -0.01 4.22 22.22
C PHE A 333 0.75 4.70 20.99
N ARG A 334 0.05 4.79 19.88
CA ARG A 334 0.63 5.21 18.61
C ARG A 334 -0.26 6.24 17.95
N VAL A 335 0.37 7.24 17.38
CA VAL A 335 -0.27 8.22 16.51
C VAL A 335 0.65 8.48 15.33
N GLY A 336 0.05 8.78 14.20
CA GLY A 336 0.82 9.05 13.01
C GLY A 336 -0.01 9.71 11.92
N ALA A 337 0.64 9.99 10.82
CA ALA A 337 -0.02 10.46 9.61
C ALA A 337 0.85 10.16 8.40
N PHE A 338 0.23 9.93 7.26
CA PHE A 338 0.93 9.81 5.99
C PHE A 338 0.27 10.66 4.90
N LYS A 339 1.06 10.97 3.88
CA LYS A 339 0.60 11.72 2.70
C LYS A 339 1.25 11.15 1.45
N ASN A 340 0.46 11.04 0.37
CA ASN A 340 1.01 10.79 -0.95
C ASN A 340 1.52 12.09 -1.56
N MET A 341 2.83 12.24 -1.71
CA MET A 341 3.47 13.44 -2.25
C MET A 341 3.23 13.64 -3.75
N GLN A 342 2.79 12.60 -4.47
CA GLN A 342 2.42 12.69 -5.90
C GLN A 342 1.05 13.36 -6.09
N ASP A 343 0.28 13.49 -5.03
CA ASP A 343 -1.00 14.19 -5.03
C ASP A 343 -0.94 15.38 -4.07
N ALA A 344 -0.69 16.56 -4.62
CA ALA A 344 -0.57 17.80 -3.83
C ALA A 344 -1.88 18.18 -3.13
N SER A 345 -3.02 17.76 -3.68
CA SER A 345 -4.34 18.09 -3.18
C SER A 345 -4.76 17.26 -1.96
N THR A 346 -4.18 16.07 -1.76
CA THR A 346 -4.52 15.18 -0.65
C THR A 346 -3.85 15.65 0.64
N PRO A 347 -4.59 15.83 1.74
CA PRO A 347 -4.03 16.15 3.05
C PRO A 347 -3.31 14.94 3.66
N PHE A 348 -2.74 15.14 4.85
CA PHE A 348 -2.26 14.01 5.65
C PHE A 348 -3.43 13.16 6.15
N THR A 349 -3.32 11.85 5.97
CA THR A 349 -4.26 10.85 6.52
C THR A 349 -3.81 10.51 7.95
N PRO A 350 -4.59 10.88 8.99
CA PRO A 350 -4.27 10.58 10.37
C PRO A 350 -4.45 9.09 10.67
N THR A 351 -3.60 8.58 11.56
CA THR A 351 -3.63 7.19 12.02
C THR A 351 -3.45 7.11 13.53
N ALA A 352 -3.93 6.03 14.13
CA ALA A 352 -3.75 5.71 15.53
C ALA A 352 -3.57 4.20 15.72
N GLY A 353 -3.00 3.80 16.86
CA GLY A 353 -2.82 2.40 17.19
C GLY A 353 -2.63 2.16 18.68
N LEU A 354 -2.92 0.93 19.08
CA LEU A 354 -2.74 0.44 20.44
C LEU A 354 -1.99 -0.89 20.40
N GLY A 355 -1.16 -1.13 21.42
CA GLY A 355 -0.49 -2.39 21.64
C GLY A 355 -0.59 -2.80 23.10
N LEU A 356 -0.90 -4.07 23.34
CA LEU A 356 -0.95 -4.67 24.67
C LEU A 356 0.03 -5.85 24.69
N ARG A 357 0.96 -5.85 25.67
CA ARG A 357 1.92 -6.95 25.88
C ARG A 357 1.70 -7.60 27.24
N ILE A 358 1.41 -8.88 27.25
CA ILE A 358 1.26 -9.69 28.46
C ILE A 358 2.29 -10.80 28.39
N PHE A 359 3.38 -10.66 29.14
CA PHE A 359 4.55 -11.55 29.07
C PHE A 359 5.12 -11.64 27.63
N ALA A 360 5.10 -12.83 27.05
CA ALA A 360 5.53 -13.08 25.67
C ALA A 360 4.46 -12.76 24.62
N LEU A 361 3.18 -12.68 25.03
CA LEU A 361 2.06 -12.46 24.12
C LEU A 361 1.86 -10.96 23.90
N ARG A 362 1.66 -10.57 22.62
CA ARG A 362 1.39 -9.20 22.24
C ARG A 362 0.24 -9.12 21.26
N PHE A 363 -0.68 -8.20 21.54
CA PHE A 363 -1.79 -7.81 20.68
C PHE A 363 -1.59 -6.38 20.22
N ASP A 364 -1.66 -6.15 18.92
CA ASP A 364 -1.59 -4.81 18.38
C ASP A 364 -2.77 -4.57 17.43
N VAL A 365 -3.32 -3.36 17.45
CA VAL A 365 -4.29 -2.85 16.50
C VAL A 365 -3.87 -1.48 16.02
N GLY A 366 -4.17 -1.15 14.77
CA GLY A 366 -3.90 0.15 14.19
C GLY A 366 -4.87 0.44 13.06
N GLY A 367 -5.10 1.71 12.82
CA GLY A 367 -5.99 2.14 11.76
C GLY A 367 -5.90 3.64 11.51
N GLY A 368 -6.63 4.09 10.51
CA GLY A 368 -6.73 5.49 10.14
C GLY A 368 -7.89 5.76 9.20
N TYR A 369 -8.18 7.02 9.00
CA TYR A 369 -9.25 7.44 8.11
C TYR A 369 -8.87 8.70 7.34
N ASP A 370 -9.02 8.64 6.03
CA ASP A 370 -8.88 9.78 5.15
C ASP A 370 -10.23 10.47 5.00
N PHE A 371 -10.40 11.62 5.66
CA PHE A 371 -11.66 12.36 5.67
C PHE A 371 -12.01 13.00 4.32
N ARG A 372 -11.02 13.19 3.46
CA ARG A 372 -11.22 13.80 2.15
C ARG A 372 -11.50 12.76 1.07
N GLU A 373 -10.67 11.72 1.03
CA GLU A 373 -10.76 10.65 0.03
C GLU A 373 -11.67 9.50 0.50
N LYS A 374 -12.38 9.69 1.64
CA LYS A 374 -13.24 8.66 2.27
C LYS A 374 -12.56 7.30 2.38
N GLY A 375 -11.24 7.31 2.64
CA GLY A 375 -10.43 6.10 2.75
C GLY A 375 -10.35 5.60 4.18
N ALA A 376 -10.41 4.29 4.36
CA ALA A 376 -10.25 3.64 5.66
C ALA A 376 -9.12 2.62 5.61
N LEU A 377 -8.37 2.51 6.71
CA LEU A 377 -7.36 1.49 6.88
C LEU A 377 -7.43 0.90 8.29
N ALA A 378 -7.25 -0.41 8.39
CA ALA A 378 -7.24 -1.12 9.66
C ALA A 378 -6.30 -2.33 9.59
N SER A 379 -5.62 -2.62 10.70
CA SER A 379 -4.75 -3.80 10.84
C SER A 379 -4.74 -4.31 12.27
N GLY A 380 -4.58 -5.62 12.41
CA GLY A 380 -4.40 -6.30 13.69
C GLY A 380 -3.27 -7.32 13.64
N SER A 381 -2.65 -7.59 14.77
CA SER A 381 -1.67 -8.66 14.90
C SER A 381 -1.69 -9.33 16.27
N LEU A 382 -1.34 -10.60 16.26
CA LEU A 382 -1.05 -11.40 17.43
C LEU A 382 0.37 -11.92 17.31
N SER A 383 1.19 -11.74 18.34
CA SER A 383 2.57 -12.26 18.34
C SER A 383 3.00 -12.86 19.66
N LEU A 384 3.97 -13.78 19.56
CA LEU A 384 4.73 -14.33 20.65
C LEU A 384 6.19 -13.89 20.49
N THR A 385 6.71 -13.15 21.47
CA THR A 385 8.07 -12.60 21.45
C THR A 385 8.82 -13.02 22.70
N PHE A 386 9.99 -13.66 22.50
CA PHE A 386 10.86 -14.20 23.55
C PHE A 386 12.24 -13.57 23.52
#